data_c24ded60a8ea1be223900fc230495f8b
#
_entry.id   c24ded60a8ea1be223900fc230495f8b
#
_cell.length_a   1.000
_cell.length_b   1.000
_cell.length_c   1.000
_cell.angle_alpha   90.00
_cell.angle_beta   90.00
_cell.angle_gamma   90.00
#
_symmetry.space_group_name_H-M   'P 1'
#
loop_
_entity.id
_entity.type
_entity.pdbx_description
1 polymer ?
#
loop_
_entity_poly.entity_id
_entity_poly.type
_entity_poly.pdbx_seq_one_letter_code
_entity_poly.pdbx_strand_id
1 'polypeptide(L)'
;MSLQSPSVSYDPSSERVAIAQRIYRERRIRDSLFQTLGNEPGWDILLDLFVAFEQERCTSCGSAAIASCAPPATAVRWVNRLRRDGFLVSEPHPDDGRIMLLSLSRAGHQKMSLLLDRVAQAQAR
;
A
#
# COMPACT_ATOMS: atom_id res chain seq x y z
N MET A 1 -31.52 16.14 -22.56
CA MET A 1 -30.96 15.24 -22.31
C MET A 1 -29.72 15.40 -21.85
N SER A 2 -29.52 15.05 -21.00
CA SER A 2 -28.38 15.37 -20.52
C SER A 2 -27.44 14.51 -20.82
N LEU A 3 -26.82 14.73 -21.56
CA LEU A 3 -25.81 14.15 -21.77
C LEU A 3 -24.88 14.33 -20.81
N GLN A 4 -25.09 13.95 -19.81
CA GLN A 4 -24.14 13.86 -18.97
C GLN A 4 -23.21 13.00 -19.45
N SER A 5 -22.33 13.52 -20.04
CA SER A 5 -21.16 12.85 -20.18
C SER A 5 -20.91 12.18 -18.93
N PRO A 6 -20.60 10.97 -18.99
CA PRO A 6 -20.23 10.25 -17.89
C PRO A 6 -19.10 10.94 -17.37
N SER A 7 -19.41 11.73 -16.68
CA SER A 7 -18.52 12.45 -16.10
C SER A 7 -17.54 11.68 -15.48
N VAL A 8 -16.55 11.82 -15.91
CA VAL A 8 -15.46 11.47 -15.28
C VAL A 8 -15.39 12.36 -14.12
N SER A 9 -16.11 12.07 -13.17
CA SER A 9 -15.91 12.84 -11.99
C SER A 9 -14.57 12.41 -11.44
N TYR A 10 -13.75 13.32 -11.22
CA TYR A 10 -12.45 13.14 -10.64
C TYR A 10 -12.61 12.38 -9.30
N ASP A 11 -11.91 11.27 -9.20
CA ASP A 11 -11.91 10.49 -7.99
C ASP A 11 -10.49 10.45 -7.44
N PRO A 12 -10.19 11.22 -6.40
CA PRO A 12 -8.84 11.23 -5.80
C PRO A 12 -8.37 9.85 -5.35
N SER A 13 -9.27 9.01 -4.87
CA SER A 13 -8.88 7.66 -4.43
C SER A 13 -8.39 6.83 -5.59
N SER A 14 -9.03 6.91 -6.74
CA SER A 14 -8.61 6.17 -7.93
C SER A 14 -7.24 6.65 -8.42
N GLU A 15 -6.99 7.95 -8.39
CA GLU A 15 -5.70 8.49 -8.76
C GLU A 15 -4.61 8.04 -7.80
N ARG A 16 -4.88 8.06 -6.50
CA ARG A 16 -3.92 7.62 -5.50
C ARG A 16 -3.56 6.14 -5.68
N VAL A 17 -4.55 5.30 -5.96
CA VAL A 17 -4.30 3.89 -6.22
C VAL A 17 -3.39 3.73 -7.44
N ALA A 18 -3.67 4.44 -8.52
CA ALA A 18 -2.87 4.35 -9.73
C ALA A 18 -1.41 4.76 -9.47
N ILE A 19 -1.20 5.83 -8.69
CA ILE A 19 0.14 6.28 -8.33
C ILE A 19 0.84 5.25 -7.47
N ALA A 20 0.16 4.71 -6.47
CA ALA A 20 0.76 3.70 -5.59
C ALA A 20 1.17 2.46 -6.38
N GLN A 21 0.32 2.01 -7.29
CA GLN A 21 0.63 0.85 -8.14
C GLN A 21 1.81 1.14 -9.07
N ARG A 22 1.88 2.35 -9.61
CA ARG A 22 3.01 2.73 -10.47
C ARG A 22 4.32 2.76 -9.71
N ILE A 23 4.31 3.34 -8.52
CA ILE A 23 5.51 3.39 -7.67
C ILE A 23 5.95 1.97 -7.34
N TYR A 24 5.03 1.10 -6.99
CA TYR A 24 5.36 -0.29 -6.68
C TYR A 24 6.01 -0.98 -7.88
N ARG A 25 5.44 -0.82 -9.08
CA ARG A 25 5.98 -1.44 -10.28
C ARG A 25 7.37 -0.89 -10.63
N GLU A 26 7.55 0.42 -10.51
CA GLU A 26 8.85 1.04 -10.78
C GLU A 26 9.92 0.52 -9.83
N ARG A 27 9.55 0.33 -8.56
CA ARG A 27 10.47 -0.21 -7.58
C ARG A 27 10.82 -1.66 -7.88
N ARG A 28 9.88 -2.47 -8.36
CA ARG A 28 10.18 -3.86 -8.75
C ARG A 28 11.13 -3.90 -9.93
N ILE A 29 10.95 -3.02 -10.89
CA ILE A 29 11.86 -2.93 -12.03
C ILE A 29 13.26 -2.52 -11.57
N ARG A 30 13.36 -1.50 -10.72
CA ARG A 30 14.64 -1.07 -10.18
C ARG A 30 15.35 -2.20 -9.45
N ASP A 31 14.60 -2.91 -8.59
CA ASP A 31 15.18 -3.97 -7.76
C ASP A 31 15.64 -5.15 -8.62
N SER A 32 15.01 -5.40 -9.77
CA SER A 32 15.43 -6.47 -10.66
C SER A 32 16.75 -6.17 -11.33
N LEU A 33 17.09 -4.88 -11.49
CA LEU A 33 18.35 -4.48 -12.16
C LEU A 33 19.45 -4.15 -11.16
N PHE A 34 19.08 -3.69 -9.97
CA PHE A 34 20.05 -3.25 -8.99
C PHE A 34 19.77 -3.89 -7.65
N GLN A 35 19.97 -5.19 -7.56
CA GLN A 35 19.60 -5.96 -6.36
C GLN A 35 20.35 -5.53 -5.11
N THR A 36 21.51 -4.90 -5.27
CA THR A 36 22.32 -4.49 -4.14
C THR A 36 21.95 -3.15 -3.55
N LEU A 37 21.03 -2.41 -4.18
CA LEU A 37 20.65 -1.10 -3.67
C LEU A 37 19.68 -1.20 -2.47
N GLY A 38 19.31 -2.42 -2.13
CA GLY A 38 18.42 -2.65 -1.00
C GLY A 38 16.97 -2.41 -1.35
N ASN A 39 16.11 -3.08 -0.65
CA ASN A 39 14.69 -2.84 -0.78
C ASN A 39 14.23 -2.06 0.43
N GLU A 40 13.07 -1.47 0.33
CA GLU A 40 12.46 -0.73 1.41
C GLU A 40 11.16 -1.42 1.78
N PRO A 41 11.24 -2.52 2.59
CA PRO A 41 10.05 -3.34 2.83
C PRO A 41 8.91 -2.59 3.47
N GLY A 42 9.21 -1.64 4.35
CA GLY A 42 8.16 -0.84 4.99
C GLY A 42 7.38 -0.03 3.98
N TRP A 43 8.07 0.56 3.01
CA TRP A 43 7.43 1.35 1.97
C TRP A 43 6.57 0.46 1.06
N ASP A 44 7.09 -0.69 0.66
CA ASP A 44 6.35 -1.62 -0.18
C ASP A 44 5.10 -2.16 0.52
N ILE A 45 5.20 -2.43 1.82
CA ILE A 45 4.06 -2.88 2.62
C ILE A 45 2.98 -1.77 2.65
N LEU A 46 3.39 -0.53 2.90
CA LEU A 46 2.44 0.57 2.95
C LEU A 46 1.73 0.79 1.61
N LEU A 47 2.47 0.67 0.50
CA LEU A 47 1.88 0.80 -0.84
C LEU A 47 0.86 -0.32 -1.10
N ASP A 48 1.21 -1.56 -0.76
CA ASP A 48 0.32 -2.69 -0.96
C ASP A 48 -0.95 -2.56 -0.11
N LEU A 49 -0.79 -2.18 1.15
CA LEU A 49 -1.92 -2.03 2.04
C LEU A 49 -2.80 -0.83 1.68
N PHE A 50 -2.21 0.22 1.11
CA PHE A 50 -3.01 1.34 0.63
C PHE A 50 -3.93 0.89 -0.52
N VAL A 51 -3.37 0.17 -1.49
CA VAL A 51 -4.15 -0.32 -2.62
C VAL A 51 -5.24 -1.27 -2.12
N ALA A 52 -4.89 -2.18 -1.21
CA ALA A 52 -5.86 -3.13 -0.66
C ALA A 52 -7.00 -2.41 0.07
N PHE A 53 -6.67 -1.37 0.83
CA PHE A 53 -7.66 -0.58 1.55
C PHE A 53 -8.67 0.05 0.58
N GLU A 54 -8.15 0.69 -0.47
CA GLU A 54 -9.00 1.36 -1.44
C GLU A 54 -9.82 0.37 -2.29
N GLN A 55 -9.31 -0.82 -2.50
CA GLN A 55 -10.00 -1.87 -3.25
C GLN A 55 -10.83 -2.77 -2.36
N GLU A 56 -10.88 -2.47 -1.07
CA GLU A 56 -11.65 -3.26 -0.09
C GLU A 56 -11.24 -4.73 -0.10
N ARG A 57 -9.92 -4.98 -0.24
CA ARG A 57 -9.38 -6.33 -0.19
C ARG A 57 -8.80 -6.60 1.18
N CYS A 58 -8.97 -7.82 1.66
CA CYS A 58 -8.29 -8.27 2.87
C CYS A 58 -6.87 -8.68 2.54
N THR A 59 -5.93 -8.30 3.38
CA THR A 59 -4.52 -8.63 3.20
C THR A 59 -4.01 -9.37 4.44
N SER A 60 -3.46 -10.55 4.25
CA SER A 60 -2.82 -11.27 5.35
C SER A 60 -1.38 -10.79 5.55
N CYS A 61 -0.82 -11.07 6.71
CA CYS A 61 0.60 -10.82 6.95
C CYS A 61 1.48 -11.51 5.92
N GLY A 62 1.11 -12.73 5.53
CA GLY A 62 1.85 -13.46 4.51
C GLY A 62 1.83 -12.78 3.16
N SER A 63 0.66 -12.28 2.74
CA SER A 63 0.54 -11.54 1.47
C SER A 63 1.35 -10.25 1.49
N ALA A 64 1.32 -9.51 2.60
CA ALA A 64 2.11 -8.30 2.74
C ALA A 64 3.60 -8.59 2.68
N ALA A 65 4.04 -9.71 3.30
CA ALA A 65 5.44 -10.11 3.26
C ALA A 65 5.88 -10.41 1.82
N ILE A 66 5.04 -11.10 1.05
CA ILE A 66 5.33 -11.38 -0.35
C ILE A 66 5.43 -10.08 -1.15
N ALA A 67 4.50 -9.16 -0.94
CA ALA A 67 4.51 -7.88 -1.64
C ALA A 67 5.77 -7.07 -1.34
N SER A 68 6.31 -7.19 -0.13
CA SER A 68 7.52 -6.46 0.25
C SER A 68 8.78 -6.99 -0.42
N CYS A 69 8.72 -8.21 -0.96
CA CYS A 69 9.87 -8.89 -1.58
C CYS A 69 11.06 -9.03 -0.64
N ALA A 70 10.82 -8.97 0.67
CA ALA A 70 11.84 -9.13 1.69
C ALA A 70 11.77 -10.54 2.28
N PRO A 71 12.85 -11.01 2.92
CA PRO A 71 12.78 -12.25 3.66
C PRO A 71 11.68 -12.19 4.71
N PRO A 72 10.98 -13.29 4.99
CA PRO A 72 9.84 -13.27 5.91
C PRO A 72 10.12 -12.65 7.28
N ALA A 73 11.27 -12.95 7.87
CA ALA A 73 11.62 -12.38 9.17
C ALA A 73 11.77 -10.84 9.09
N THR A 74 12.34 -10.34 8.01
CA THR A 74 12.48 -8.91 7.80
C THR A 74 11.11 -8.25 7.61
N ALA A 75 10.26 -8.89 6.81
CA ALA A 75 8.90 -8.37 6.58
C ALA A 75 8.11 -8.29 7.89
N VAL A 76 8.19 -9.34 8.73
CA VAL A 76 7.50 -9.35 10.01
C VAL A 76 7.99 -8.23 10.93
N ARG A 77 9.29 -7.97 10.94
CA ARG A 77 9.83 -6.87 11.76
C ARG A 77 9.29 -5.52 11.28
N TRP A 78 9.18 -5.32 9.96
CA TRP A 78 8.63 -4.08 9.44
C TRP A 78 7.14 -3.94 9.74
N VAL A 79 6.37 -5.02 9.61
CA VAL A 79 4.94 -5.01 9.99
C VAL A 79 4.79 -4.61 11.45
N ASN A 80 5.58 -5.22 12.34
CA ASN A 80 5.51 -4.91 13.76
C ASN A 80 5.90 -3.47 14.05
N ARG A 81 6.91 -2.94 13.36
CA ARG A 81 7.33 -1.56 13.53
C ARG A 81 6.25 -0.58 13.08
N LEU A 82 5.67 -0.82 11.89
CA LEU A 82 4.62 0.04 11.37
C LEU A 82 3.36 0.00 12.25
N ARG A 83 3.06 -1.18 12.80
CA ARG A 83 1.93 -1.31 13.73
C ARG A 83 2.20 -0.55 15.02
N ARG A 84 3.41 -0.66 15.55
CA ARG A 84 3.80 0.05 16.78
C ARG A 84 3.78 1.56 16.58
N ASP A 85 4.15 2.01 15.37
CA ASP A 85 4.12 3.43 15.04
C ASP A 85 2.71 3.95 14.75
N GLY A 86 1.71 3.08 14.79
CA GLY A 86 0.31 3.48 14.63
C GLY A 86 -0.20 3.55 13.21
N PHE A 87 0.56 3.05 12.23
CA PHE A 87 0.15 3.12 10.83
C PHE A 87 -0.62 1.89 10.36
N LEU A 88 -0.49 0.77 11.05
CA LEU A 88 -1.19 -0.46 10.72
C LEU A 88 -2.01 -0.95 11.89
N VAL A 89 -3.07 -1.67 11.57
CA VAL A 89 -3.83 -2.44 12.55
C VAL A 89 -3.86 -3.89 12.07
N SER A 90 -4.00 -4.81 13.02
CA SER A 90 -4.09 -6.23 12.71
C SER A 90 -5.21 -6.85 13.49
N GLU A 91 -5.84 -7.86 12.90
CA GLU A 91 -6.89 -8.60 13.57
C GLU A 91 -6.92 -10.03 13.05
N PRO A 92 -7.40 -10.98 13.85
CA PRO A 92 -7.51 -12.36 13.38
C PRO A 92 -8.55 -12.46 12.26
N HIS A 93 -8.27 -13.36 11.30
CA HIS A 93 -9.26 -13.67 10.28
C HIS A 93 -10.53 -14.24 10.94
N PRO A 94 -11.71 -13.81 10.52
CA PRO A 94 -12.97 -14.26 11.16
C PRO A 94 -13.16 -15.77 11.10
N ASP A 95 -12.69 -16.42 10.04
CA ASP A 95 -12.90 -17.85 9.84
C ASP A 95 -11.70 -18.70 10.23
N ASP A 96 -10.52 -18.10 10.40
CA ASP A 96 -9.32 -18.84 10.81
C ASP A 96 -8.41 -17.91 11.60
N GLY A 97 -8.52 -17.99 12.92
CA GLY A 97 -7.76 -17.11 13.81
C GLY A 97 -6.24 -17.28 13.75
N ARG A 98 -5.75 -18.27 13.02
CA ARG A 98 -4.30 -18.42 12.84
C ARG A 98 -3.78 -17.44 11.79
N ILE A 99 -4.66 -16.88 10.98
CA ILE A 99 -4.29 -15.92 9.95
C ILE A 99 -4.54 -14.52 10.51
N MET A 100 -3.50 -13.67 10.46
CA MET A 100 -3.65 -12.27 10.85
C MET A 100 -3.89 -11.43 9.62
N LEU A 101 -4.95 -10.63 9.65
CA LEU A 101 -5.25 -9.66 8.60
C LEU A 101 -4.65 -8.33 8.98
N LEU A 102 -4.09 -7.65 7.99
CA LEU A 102 -3.50 -6.33 8.17
C LEU A 102 -4.29 -5.31 7.36
N SER A 103 -4.38 -4.12 7.89
CA SER A 103 -4.86 -2.98 7.11
C SER A 103 -4.20 -1.71 7.63
N LEU A 104 -4.26 -0.66 6.82
CA LEU A 104 -3.84 0.65 7.30
C LEU A 104 -4.77 1.08 8.42
N SER A 105 -4.19 1.70 9.45
CA SER A 105 -5.00 2.41 10.42
C SER A 105 -5.56 3.66 9.76
N ARG A 106 -6.48 4.34 10.44
CA ARG A 106 -6.99 5.62 9.94
C ARG A 106 -5.84 6.60 9.75
N ALA A 107 -4.92 6.66 10.70
CA ALA A 107 -3.76 7.55 10.60
C ALA A 107 -2.85 7.15 9.44
N GLY A 108 -2.63 5.85 9.24
CA GLY A 108 -1.83 5.36 8.13
C GLY A 108 -2.46 5.71 6.79
N HIS A 109 -3.77 5.52 6.66
CA HIS A 109 -4.48 5.87 5.43
C HIS A 109 -4.39 7.36 5.13
N GLN A 110 -4.59 8.20 6.14
CA GLN A 110 -4.52 9.66 5.96
C GLN A 110 -3.14 10.10 5.52
N LYS A 111 -2.10 9.53 6.14
CA LYS A 111 -0.73 9.90 5.82
C LYS A 111 -0.34 9.44 4.42
N MET A 112 -0.71 8.22 4.04
CA MET A 112 -0.45 7.73 2.69
C MET A 112 -1.21 8.54 1.64
N SER A 113 -2.46 8.90 1.92
CA SER A 113 -3.25 9.73 1.00
C SER A 113 -2.58 11.08 0.77
N LEU A 114 -2.09 11.71 1.84
CA LEU A 114 -1.41 13.00 1.73
C LEU A 114 -0.12 12.86 0.92
N LEU A 115 0.65 11.81 1.19
CA LEU A 115 1.90 11.60 0.48
C LEU A 115 1.66 11.37 -1.01
N LEU A 116 0.70 10.53 -1.36
CA LEU A 116 0.41 10.24 -2.76
C LEU A 116 -0.14 11.45 -3.50
N ASP A 117 -0.93 12.29 -2.81
CA ASP A 117 -1.40 13.55 -3.40
C ASP A 117 -0.23 14.48 -3.72
N ARG A 118 0.74 14.56 -2.82
CA ARG A 118 1.92 15.40 -3.06
C ARG A 118 2.79 14.85 -4.18
N VAL A 119 2.90 13.54 -4.30
CA VAL A 119 3.61 12.93 -5.41
C VAL A 119 2.91 13.27 -6.73
N ALA A 120 1.58 13.19 -6.74
CA ALA A 120 0.80 13.55 -7.94
C ALA A 120 1.04 15.00 -8.35
N GLN A 121 1.03 15.90 -7.37
CA GLN A 121 1.27 17.33 -7.63
C GLN A 121 2.67 17.57 -8.17
N ALA A 122 3.67 16.88 -7.63
CA ALA A 122 5.04 17.02 -8.10
C ALA A 122 5.20 16.52 -9.52
N GLN A 123 4.49 15.46 -9.90
CA GLN A 123 4.58 14.89 -11.23
C GLN A 123 3.81 15.71 -12.28
N ALA A 124 2.90 16.53 -11.84
CA ALA A 124 2.10 17.36 -12.75
C ALA A 124 2.85 18.60 -13.22
N ARG A 125 4.03 18.89 -12.68
CA ARG A 125 4.79 20.06 -13.06
C ARG A 125 5.82 19.76 -14.11
#